data_c427e90d36180064845190c99194a66f
#
_entry.id   c427e90d36180064845190c99194a66f
#
_cell.length_a   1.000
_cell.length_b   1.000
_cell.length_c   1.000
_cell.angle_alpha   90.00
_cell.angle_beta   90.00
_cell.angle_gamma   90.00
#
_symmetry.space_group_name_H-M   'P 1'
#
loop_
_entity.id
_entity.type
_entity.pdbx_description
1 polymer ?
#
loop_
_entity_poly.entity_id
_entity_poly.type
_entity_poly.pdbx_seq_one_letter_code
_entity_poly.pdbx_strand_id
1 'polypeptide(L)'
;LKFHIDYILTMNDSYIAHEYLEAFNNPIYFRDFADHLAKNDLAYLAEVGLEDVFQSNLGIEEFDTYIDANFGSRIEKEQMLDFLTNRVFRRTMIVHKELIPNDFSVNIGADELCKLHISAGFNKEKDGYVNTQSAPMKSEYAWLYQVFTDVYPASVNFADVAALLKDDENAVKSAYFGFMEILAADCAKLTTYERPKIIYEAGKSRLKERVRGYFEYFSAADEPVIKIADELNASANFSQFDAFIALKFNGENSLENIIKQTAKFARERNLEFAG
;
A
#
# COMPACT_ATOMS: atom_id res chain seq x y z
N LEU A 1 8.32 -27.79 -1.70
CA LEU A 1 7.68 -28.46 -0.56
C LEU A 1 8.39 -28.11 0.77
N LYS A 2 9.71 -28.33 0.90
CA LYS A 2 10.44 -28.04 2.14
C LYS A 2 10.24 -26.59 2.60
N PHE A 3 10.43 -25.62 1.72
CA PHE A 3 10.22 -24.19 2.01
C PHE A 3 8.82 -23.93 2.62
N HIS A 4 7.76 -24.50 2.04
CA HIS A 4 6.40 -24.32 2.56
C HIS A 4 6.19 -24.97 3.92
N ILE A 5 6.80 -26.14 4.16
CA ILE A 5 6.74 -26.80 5.47
C ILE A 5 7.45 -25.93 6.52
N ASP A 6 8.68 -25.49 6.22
CA ASP A 6 9.46 -24.64 7.12
C ASP A 6 8.71 -23.33 7.43
N TYR A 7 8.03 -22.73 6.43
CA TYR A 7 7.20 -21.55 6.61
C TYR A 7 6.00 -21.83 7.54
N ILE A 8 5.24 -22.91 7.31
CA ILE A 8 4.10 -23.29 8.13
C ILE A 8 4.52 -23.49 9.60
N LEU A 9 5.69 -24.10 9.84
CA LEU A 9 6.21 -24.33 11.19
C LEU A 9 6.55 -23.04 11.95
N THR A 10 6.63 -21.89 11.29
CA THR A 10 6.81 -20.57 11.93
C THR A 10 5.49 -19.91 12.34
N MET A 11 4.36 -20.45 11.90
CA MET A 11 3.03 -19.90 12.17
C MET A 11 2.52 -20.35 13.55
N ASN A 12 1.61 -19.57 14.14
CA ASN A 12 0.94 -19.99 15.36
C ASN A 12 -0.12 -21.07 15.08
N ASP A 13 -0.43 -21.86 16.09
CA ASP A 13 -1.36 -22.99 15.98
C ASP A 13 -2.75 -22.56 15.51
N SER A 14 -3.24 -21.40 15.95
CA SER A 14 -4.54 -20.86 15.55
C SER A 14 -4.58 -20.57 14.05
N TYR A 15 -3.51 -19.99 13.50
CA TYR A 15 -3.40 -19.73 12.06
C TYR A 15 -3.36 -21.05 11.28
N ILE A 16 -2.54 -22.02 11.73
CA ILE A 16 -2.45 -23.35 11.08
C ILE A 16 -3.81 -24.04 11.08
N ALA A 17 -4.51 -24.02 12.20
CA ALA A 17 -5.82 -24.64 12.33
C ALA A 17 -6.84 -24.00 11.37
N HIS A 18 -6.82 -22.67 11.24
CA HIS A 18 -7.77 -21.93 10.41
C HIS A 18 -7.45 -22.02 8.92
N GLU A 19 -6.19 -21.88 8.53
CA GLU A 19 -5.82 -21.79 7.10
C GLU A 19 -5.56 -23.15 6.43
N TYR A 20 -5.09 -24.15 7.21
CA TYR A 20 -4.63 -25.42 6.65
C TYR A 20 -5.45 -26.64 7.08
N LEU A 21 -6.08 -26.57 8.28
CA LEU A 21 -6.79 -27.72 8.85
C LEU A 21 -8.30 -27.53 8.90
N GLU A 22 -8.83 -26.50 8.27
CA GLU A 22 -10.27 -26.29 8.14
C GLU A 22 -10.95 -27.45 7.41
N ALA A 23 -12.13 -27.87 7.93
CA ALA A 23 -12.91 -28.98 7.37
C ALA A 23 -13.42 -28.68 5.94
N PHE A 24 -13.58 -27.41 5.60
CA PHE A 24 -14.06 -26.92 4.30
C PHE A 24 -13.01 -25.98 3.70
N ASN A 25 -12.02 -26.54 3.03
CA ASN A 25 -11.03 -25.78 2.26
C ASN A 25 -11.12 -26.25 0.80
N ASN A 26 -11.93 -25.59 0.00
CA ASN A 26 -12.16 -25.92 -1.40
C ASN A 26 -11.62 -24.81 -2.31
N PRO A 27 -10.35 -24.80 -2.64
CA PRO A 27 -9.78 -23.85 -3.58
C PRO A 27 -10.39 -24.05 -4.97
N ILE A 28 -10.63 -22.97 -5.67
CA ILE A 28 -11.14 -22.96 -7.04
C ILE A 28 -10.21 -22.15 -7.95
N TYR A 29 -10.16 -22.49 -9.21
CA TYR A 29 -9.47 -21.67 -10.20
C TYR A 29 -10.22 -20.36 -10.42
N PHE A 30 -9.47 -19.30 -10.72
CA PHE A 30 -10.05 -17.98 -10.95
C PHE A 30 -11.06 -17.97 -12.10
N ARG A 31 -10.80 -18.74 -13.17
CA ARG A 31 -11.75 -18.92 -14.29
C ARG A 31 -13.08 -19.50 -13.81
N ASP A 32 -13.02 -20.54 -12.97
CA ASP A 32 -14.24 -21.20 -12.48
C ASP A 32 -15.02 -20.26 -11.54
N PHE A 33 -14.33 -19.43 -10.76
CA PHE A 33 -14.93 -18.35 -9.98
C PHE A 33 -15.63 -17.33 -10.88
N ALA A 34 -14.95 -16.85 -11.94
CA ALA A 34 -15.53 -15.90 -12.90
C ALA A 34 -16.76 -16.47 -13.63
N ASP A 35 -16.74 -17.75 -14.00
CA ASP A 35 -17.89 -18.45 -14.58
C ASP A 35 -19.07 -18.53 -13.59
N HIS A 36 -18.77 -18.73 -12.31
CA HIS A 36 -19.80 -18.71 -11.27
C HIS A 36 -20.41 -17.31 -11.10
N LEU A 37 -19.61 -16.27 -11.13
CA LEU A 37 -20.12 -14.89 -11.11
C LEU A 37 -21.04 -14.60 -12.29
N ALA A 38 -20.63 -14.99 -13.49
CA ALA A 38 -21.39 -14.76 -14.72
C ALA A 38 -22.78 -15.42 -14.72
N LYS A 39 -22.93 -16.57 -14.05
CA LYS A 39 -24.24 -17.25 -13.87
C LYS A 39 -25.20 -16.51 -12.94
N ASN A 40 -24.69 -15.54 -12.18
CA ASN A 40 -25.46 -14.75 -11.20
C ASN A 40 -25.47 -13.26 -11.60
N ASP A 41 -25.30 -12.93 -12.87
CA ASP A 41 -25.25 -11.55 -13.40
C ASP A 41 -24.21 -10.65 -12.71
N LEU A 42 -23.15 -11.27 -12.18
CA LEU A 42 -22.00 -10.62 -11.59
C LEU A 42 -20.79 -10.71 -12.51
N ALA A 43 -19.84 -9.84 -12.32
CA ALA A 43 -18.58 -9.84 -13.06
C ALA A 43 -17.39 -9.40 -12.20
N TYR A 44 -16.23 -9.90 -12.57
CA TYR A 44 -14.95 -9.46 -12.05
C TYR A 44 -14.62 -8.05 -12.55
N LEU A 45 -14.40 -7.12 -11.64
CA LEU A 45 -13.98 -5.76 -11.98
C LEU A 45 -12.45 -5.65 -12.00
N ALA A 46 -11.81 -5.89 -10.87
CA ALA A 46 -10.35 -5.82 -10.69
C ALA A 46 -9.93 -6.46 -9.37
N GLU A 47 -8.63 -6.59 -9.14
CA GLU A 47 -8.11 -6.85 -7.81
C GLU A 47 -8.24 -5.60 -6.92
N VAL A 48 -8.27 -5.81 -5.60
CA VAL A 48 -8.34 -4.72 -4.61
C VAL A 48 -6.99 -4.00 -4.50
N GLY A 49 -5.89 -4.73 -4.61
CA GLY A 49 -4.54 -4.18 -4.58
C GLY A 49 -4.17 -3.60 -5.95
N LEU A 50 -3.72 -2.36 -5.97
CA LEU A 50 -3.28 -1.71 -7.22
C LEU A 50 -2.05 -2.41 -7.81
N GLU A 51 -1.17 -2.88 -6.96
CA GLU A 51 -0.01 -3.69 -7.30
C GLU A 51 -0.44 -4.92 -8.12
N ASP A 52 -1.53 -5.57 -7.75
CA ASP A 52 -2.07 -6.72 -8.45
C ASP A 52 -2.76 -6.34 -9.77
N VAL A 53 -3.35 -5.14 -9.85
CA VAL A 53 -4.01 -4.64 -11.08
C VAL A 53 -2.97 -4.32 -12.16
N PHE A 54 -1.83 -3.72 -11.77
CA PHE A 54 -0.78 -3.31 -12.70
C PHE A 54 0.28 -4.38 -12.95
N GLN A 55 0.26 -5.47 -12.20
CA GLN A 55 1.11 -6.66 -12.46
C GLN A 55 0.66 -7.49 -13.67
N SER A 56 -0.29 -7.02 -14.45
CA SER A 56 -0.65 -7.68 -15.73
C SER A 56 0.51 -7.74 -16.74
N ASN A 57 1.62 -7.07 -16.41
CA ASN A 57 2.91 -7.22 -17.06
C ASN A 57 3.90 -7.75 -16.03
N LEU A 58 4.37 -8.98 -16.21
CA LEU A 58 5.40 -9.58 -15.34
C LEU A 58 6.75 -8.86 -15.44
N GLY A 59 6.84 -7.85 -16.30
CA GLY A 59 8.08 -7.14 -16.61
C GLY A 59 9.07 -7.99 -17.42
N ILE A 60 8.60 -9.11 -17.98
CA ILE A 60 9.35 -10.01 -18.85
C ILE A 60 8.64 -9.99 -20.19
N GLU A 61 9.18 -9.24 -21.15
CA GLU A 61 8.55 -8.95 -22.45
C GLU A 61 8.11 -10.21 -23.21
N GLU A 62 8.88 -11.28 -23.12
CA GLU A 62 8.55 -12.55 -23.77
C GLU A 62 7.29 -13.20 -23.19
N PHE A 63 7.10 -13.13 -21.88
CA PHE A 63 5.89 -13.67 -21.23
C PHE A 63 4.68 -12.79 -21.49
N ASP A 64 4.83 -11.47 -21.43
CA ASP A 64 3.75 -10.54 -21.71
C ASP A 64 3.28 -10.70 -23.15
N THR A 65 4.20 -10.79 -24.10
CA THR A 65 3.91 -11.06 -25.51
C THR A 65 3.21 -12.40 -25.70
N TYR A 66 3.67 -13.46 -25.02
CA TYR A 66 3.05 -14.79 -25.09
C TYR A 66 1.63 -14.78 -24.55
N ILE A 67 1.39 -14.15 -23.41
CA ILE A 67 0.07 -14.05 -22.80
C ILE A 67 -0.89 -13.29 -23.72
N ASP A 68 -0.46 -12.16 -24.26
CA ASP A 68 -1.28 -11.34 -25.16
C ASP A 68 -1.62 -12.05 -26.47
N ALA A 69 -0.70 -12.85 -27.00
CA ALA A 69 -0.91 -13.59 -28.24
C ALA A 69 -1.81 -14.83 -28.09
N ASN A 70 -1.84 -15.45 -26.90
CA ASN A 70 -2.48 -16.76 -26.70
C ASN A 70 -3.77 -16.73 -25.90
N PHE A 71 -4.04 -15.65 -25.14
CA PHE A 71 -5.23 -15.55 -24.29
C PHE A 71 -6.07 -14.34 -24.72
N GLY A 72 -7.29 -14.61 -25.20
CA GLY A 72 -8.15 -13.59 -25.79
C GLY A 72 -8.96 -12.79 -24.77
N SER A 73 -9.27 -13.39 -23.62
CA SER A 73 -10.06 -12.73 -22.58
C SER A 73 -9.20 -12.33 -21.37
N ARG A 74 -9.62 -11.28 -20.70
CA ARG A 74 -8.99 -10.84 -19.45
C ARG A 74 -8.97 -11.93 -18.38
N ILE A 75 -10.04 -12.71 -18.26
CA ILE A 75 -10.14 -13.81 -17.29
C ILE A 75 -9.10 -14.91 -17.58
N GLU A 76 -8.89 -15.24 -18.85
CA GLU A 76 -7.87 -16.23 -19.23
C GLU A 76 -6.46 -15.74 -18.95
N LYS A 77 -6.18 -14.45 -19.24
CA LYS A 77 -4.89 -13.81 -18.93
C LYS A 77 -4.61 -13.83 -17.42
N GLU A 78 -5.59 -13.43 -16.62
CA GLU A 78 -5.49 -13.42 -15.16
C GLU A 78 -5.28 -14.84 -14.60
N GLN A 79 -5.96 -15.84 -15.14
CA GLN A 79 -5.75 -17.24 -14.74
C GLN A 79 -4.33 -17.71 -15.08
N MET A 80 -3.78 -17.31 -16.23
CA MET A 80 -2.41 -17.66 -16.59
C MET A 80 -1.40 -16.96 -15.66
N LEU A 81 -1.65 -15.70 -15.31
CA LEU A 81 -0.83 -14.97 -14.35
C LEU A 81 -0.81 -15.66 -12.98
N ASP A 82 -1.93 -16.21 -12.50
CA ASP A 82 -1.96 -17.01 -11.28
C ASP A 82 -0.99 -18.18 -11.30
N PHE A 83 -0.94 -18.90 -12.43
CA PHE A 83 -0.01 -20.02 -12.58
C PHE A 83 1.45 -19.56 -12.63
N LEU A 84 1.74 -18.47 -13.32
CA LEU A 84 3.11 -17.97 -13.47
C LEU A 84 3.67 -17.36 -12.18
N THR A 85 2.82 -16.68 -11.41
CA THR A 85 3.21 -16.04 -10.15
C THR A 85 3.00 -16.93 -8.93
N ASN A 86 2.44 -18.14 -9.13
CA ASN A 86 1.99 -19.02 -8.04
C ASN A 86 1.05 -18.29 -7.06
N ARG A 87 0.12 -17.49 -7.60
CA ARG A 87 -0.84 -16.76 -6.78
C ARG A 87 -1.84 -17.73 -6.17
N VAL A 88 -1.83 -17.83 -4.84
CA VAL A 88 -2.67 -18.77 -4.09
C VAL A 88 -3.87 -18.08 -3.44
N PHE A 89 -3.91 -16.75 -3.45
CA PHE A 89 -4.97 -15.96 -2.84
C PHE A 89 -5.29 -14.72 -3.68
N ARG A 90 -6.60 -14.39 -3.80
CA ARG A 90 -7.07 -13.19 -4.50
C ARG A 90 -7.97 -12.36 -3.60
N ARG A 91 -7.86 -11.05 -3.72
CA ARG A 91 -8.79 -10.07 -3.14
C ARG A 91 -9.45 -9.32 -4.28
N THR A 92 -10.63 -9.77 -4.65
CA THR A 92 -11.28 -9.42 -5.90
C THR A 92 -12.49 -8.50 -5.69
N MET A 93 -12.58 -7.43 -6.47
CA MET A 93 -13.78 -6.61 -6.57
C MET A 93 -14.73 -7.22 -7.60
N ILE A 94 -15.97 -7.41 -7.18
CA ILE A 94 -17.06 -7.89 -8.04
C ILE A 94 -18.16 -6.84 -8.12
N VAL A 95 -18.80 -6.75 -9.27
CA VAL A 95 -19.88 -5.81 -9.54
C VAL A 95 -20.99 -6.50 -10.35
N HIS A 96 -22.16 -5.90 -10.42
CA HIS A 96 -23.17 -6.32 -11.39
C HIS A 96 -22.63 -6.11 -12.80
N LYS A 97 -22.84 -7.11 -13.67
CA LYS A 97 -22.31 -7.14 -15.04
C LYS A 97 -22.69 -5.90 -15.85
N GLU A 98 -23.89 -5.38 -15.65
CA GLU A 98 -24.42 -4.17 -16.30
C GLU A 98 -23.67 -2.89 -15.95
N LEU A 99 -22.89 -2.89 -14.85
CA LEU A 99 -22.11 -1.73 -14.40
C LEU A 99 -20.72 -1.67 -15.07
N ILE A 100 -20.33 -2.70 -15.82
CA ILE A 100 -19.05 -2.69 -16.54
C ILE A 100 -19.28 -2.08 -17.93
N PRO A 101 -18.67 -0.93 -18.26
CA PRO A 101 -18.71 -0.37 -19.62
C PRO A 101 -18.12 -1.34 -20.63
N ASN A 102 -18.62 -1.29 -21.87
CA ASN A 102 -18.11 -2.15 -22.96
C ASN A 102 -16.63 -1.88 -23.30
N ASP A 103 -16.17 -0.65 -23.04
CA ASP A 103 -14.80 -0.17 -23.24
C ASP A 103 -13.98 -0.16 -21.96
N PHE A 104 -14.42 -0.91 -20.94
CA PHE A 104 -13.72 -0.96 -19.66
C PHE A 104 -12.26 -1.43 -19.82
N SER A 105 -11.36 -0.64 -19.29
CA SER A 105 -9.92 -0.93 -19.21
C SER A 105 -9.42 -0.69 -17.80
N VAL A 106 -8.45 -1.46 -17.37
CA VAL A 106 -7.71 -1.25 -16.12
C VAL A 106 -6.52 -0.31 -16.30
N ASN A 107 -6.24 0.12 -17.54
CA ASN A 107 -5.16 1.07 -17.82
C ASN A 107 -5.55 2.45 -17.33
N ILE A 108 -4.65 3.10 -16.61
CA ILE A 108 -4.81 4.48 -16.15
C ILE A 108 -4.05 5.38 -17.13
N GLY A 109 -4.78 6.22 -17.86
CA GLY A 109 -4.21 7.28 -18.67
C GLY A 109 -3.80 8.51 -17.83
N ALA A 110 -3.15 9.46 -18.47
CA ALA A 110 -2.75 10.71 -17.80
C ALA A 110 -3.96 11.50 -17.27
N ASP A 111 -5.08 11.49 -17.99
CA ASP A 111 -6.31 12.20 -17.60
C ASP A 111 -6.94 11.60 -16.33
N GLU A 112 -6.93 10.27 -16.20
CA GLU A 112 -7.39 9.58 -14.99
C GLU A 112 -6.44 9.85 -13.83
N LEU A 113 -5.12 9.78 -14.07
CA LEU A 113 -4.10 10.04 -13.08
C LEU A 113 -4.18 11.47 -12.52
N CYS A 114 -4.54 12.46 -13.34
CA CYS A 114 -4.77 13.84 -12.91
C CYS A 114 -5.93 14.00 -11.90
N LYS A 115 -6.86 13.04 -11.84
CA LYS A 115 -7.99 13.07 -10.90
C LYS A 115 -7.66 12.44 -9.53
N LEU A 116 -6.48 11.86 -9.40
CA LEU A 116 -6.04 11.12 -8.22
C LEU A 116 -5.01 11.91 -7.43
N HIS A 117 -5.12 11.82 -6.12
CA HIS A 117 -4.14 12.30 -5.17
C HIS A 117 -3.42 11.11 -4.55
N ILE A 118 -2.11 11.08 -4.66
CA ILE A 118 -1.27 9.93 -4.30
C ILE A 118 -0.39 10.32 -3.12
N SER A 119 -0.44 9.54 -2.04
CA SER A 119 0.51 9.65 -0.92
C SER A 119 1.38 8.39 -0.89
N ALA A 120 2.69 8.57 -0.89
CA ALA A 120 3.65 7.47 -0.79
C ALA A 120 4.86 7.90 0.02
N GLY A 121 5.39 6.99 0.84
CA GLY A 121 6.58 7.24 1.65
C GLY A 121 7.77 6.48 1.09
N PHE A 122 8.93 7.13 1.04
CA PHE A 122 10.19 6.52 0.61
C PHE A 122 11.30 6.85 1.59
N ASN A 123 12.19 5.89 1.79
CA ASN A 123 13.43 6.08 2.56
C ASN A 123 14.60 6.20 1.60
N LYS A 124 15.42 7.22 1.80
CA LYS A 124 16.65 7.40 1.04
C LYS A 124 17.75 6.58 1.67
N GLU A 125 18.33 5.68 0.90
CA GLU A 125 19.48 4.87 1.29
C GLU A 125 20.72 5.27 0.49
N LYS A 126 21.86 4.62 0.76
CA LYS A 126 23.13 4.91 0.11
C LYS A 126 23.07 4.75 -1.42
N ASP A 127 22.35 3.73 -1.87
CA ASP A 127 22.30 3.31 -3.27
C ASP A 127 21.00 3.74 -4.00
N GLY A 128 20.15 4.54 -3.35
CA GLY A 128 18.89 5.01 -3.96
C GLY A 128 17.74 5.18 -2.99
N TYR A 129 16.53 4.91 -3.47
CA TYR A 129 15.31 4.94 -2.66
C TYR A 129 14.75 3.54 -2.49
N VAL A 130 14.19 3.28 -1.33
CA VAL A 130 13.36 2.09 -1.05
C VAL A 130 11.96 2.55 -0.62
N ASN A 131 10.96 1.72 -0.89
CA ASN A 131 9.60 1.96 -0.40
C ASN A 131 9.46 1.60 1.08
N THR A 132 8.29 1.78 1.65
CA THR A 132 8.00 1.47 3.07
C THR A 132 8.14 -0.01 3.44
N GLN A 133 8.25 -0.89 2.45
CA GLN A 133 8.48 -2.33 2.62
C GLN A 133 9.95 -2.72 2.38
N SER A 134 10.84 -1.72 2.27
CA SER A 134 12.27 -1.88 1.97
C SER A 134 12.56 -2.47 0.58
N ALA A 135 11.62 -2.40 -0.36
CA ALA A 135 11.86 -2.79 -1.74
C ALA A 135 12.55 -1.65 -2.51
N PRO A 136 13.61 -1.96 -3.28
CA PRO A 136 14.33 -0.95 -4.04
C PRO A 136 13.47 -0.35 -5.15
N MET A 137 13.59 0.96 -5.33
CA MET A 137 12.87 1.72 -6.34
C MET A 137 13.79 2.08 -7.51
N LYS A 138 13.23 2.22 -8.72
CA LYS A 138 14.01 2.54 -9.93
C LYS A 138 14.69 3.91 -9.81
N SER A 139 15.99 3.94 -9.98
CA SER A 139 16.83 5.15 -9.80
C SER A 139 16.48 6.30 -10.77
N GLU A 140 15.91 6.00 -11.93
CA GLU A 140 15.51 7.00 -12.94
C GLU A 140 14.42 7.94 -12.44
N TYR A 141 13.60 7.52 -11.46
CA TYR A 141 12.54 8.32 -10.86
C TYR A 141 12.91 8.88 -9.47
N ALA A 142 14.18 8.83 -9.08
CA ALA A 142 14.65 9.27 -7.75
C ALA A 142 14.22 10.70 -7.40
N TRP A 143 14.17 11.60 -8.38
CA TRP A 143 13.70 12.96 -8.20
C TRP A 143 12.21 13.01 -7.77
N LEU A 144 11.38 12.13 -8.32
CA LEU A 144 9.95 12.06 -7.98
C LEU A 144 9.77 11.49 -6.58
N TYR A 145 10.52 10.47 -6.19
CA TYR A 145 10.48 9.92 -4.82
C TYR A 145 10.90 10.97 -3.80
N GLN A 146 11.84 11.86 -4.13
CA GLN A 146 12.17 12.99 -3.27
C GLN A 146 10.99 13.94 -3.09
N VAL A 147 10.25 14.28 -4.17
CA VAL A 147 9.03 15.11 -4.09
C VAL A 147 8.02 14.50 -3.11
N PHE A 148 7.75 13.19 -3.23
CA PHE A 148 6.86 12.50 -2.32
C PHE A 148 7.36 12.50 -0.88
N THR A 149 8.64 12.24 -0.66
CA THR A 149 9.28 12.23 0.67
C THR A 149 9.17 13.58 1.36
N ASP A 150 9.38 14.68 0.63
CA ASP A 150 9.36 16.04 1.17
C ASP A 150 7.98 16.48 1.66
N VAL A 151 6.92 15.89 1.11
CA VAL A 151 5.54 16.24 1.46
C VAL A 151 4.83 15.19 2.30
N TYR A 152 5.36 13.98 2.40
CA TYR A 152 4.71 12.88 3.13
C TYR A 152 4.27 13.33 4.55
N PRO A 153 3.08 12.98 5.01
CA PRO A 153 2.06 12.12 4.43
C PRO A 153 1.05 12.83 3.51
N ALA A 154 1.32 14.06 3.08
CA ALA A 154 0.49 14.75 2.10
C ALA A 154 0.48 14.01 0.76
N SER A 155 -0.52 14.32 -0.06
CA SER A 155 -0.62 13.76 -1.39
C SER A 155 0.07 14.63 -2.44
N VAL A 156 0.51 13.99 -3.51
CA VAL A 156 0.99 14.61 -4.74
C VAL A 156 -0.02 14.30 -5.85
N ASN A 157 -0.35 15.29 -6.68
CA ASN A 157 -1.20 15.11 -7.85
C ASN A 157 -0.34 15.17 -9.12
N PHE A 158 -0.62 14.30 -10.08
CA PHE A 158 0.12 14.27 -11.34
C PHE A 158 -0.02 15.56 -12.15
N ALA A 159 -1.21 16.21 -12.15
CA ALA A 159 -1.43 17.45 -12.87
C ALA A 159 -0.52 18.57 -12.35
N ASP A 160 -0.27 18.65 -11.04
CA ASP A 160 0.60 19.67 -10.46
C ASP A 160 2.05 19.45 -10.90
N VAL A 161 2.52 18.19 -10.88
CA VAL A 161 3.87 17.84 -11.36
C VAL A 161 4.02 18.10 -12.86
N ALA A 162 3.04 17.70 -13.66
CA ALA A 162 3.04 17.94 -15.11
C ALA A 162 3.04 19.44 -15.44
N ALA A 163 2.31 20.26 -14.68
CA ALA A 163 2.29 21.71 -14.85
C ALA A 163 3.65 22.37 -14.59
N LEU A 164 4.43 21.83 -13.64
CA LEU A 164 5.81 22.27 -13.37
C LEU A 164 6.77 21.90 -14.50
N LEU A 165 6.51 20.79 -15.19
CA LEU A 165 7.35 20.22 -16.25
C LEU A 165 6.86 20.54 -17.67
N LYS A 166 5.83 21.36 -17.81
CA LYS A 166 5.07 21.61 -19.06
C LYS A 166 5.91 21.95 -20.29
N ASP A 167 7.11 22.50 -20.11
CA ASP A 167 8.01 22.92 -21.18
C ASP A 167 8.93 21.76 -21.64
N ASP A 168 8.84 20.59 -21.02
CA ASP A 168 9.60 19.38 -21.37
C ASP A 168 8.69 18.16 -21.42
N GLU A 169 8.23 17.81 -22.61
CA GLU A 169 7.35 16.66 -22.86
C GLU A 169 7.97 15.32 -22.38
N ASN A 170 9.29 15.18 -22.49
CA ASN A 170 9.98 13.95 -22.03
C ASN A 170 9.98 13.87 -20.50
N ALA A 171 10.13 15.02 -19.82
CA ALA A 171 10.05 15.06 -18.36
C ALA A 171 8.62 14.75 -17.88
N VAL A 172 7.59 15.27 -18.55
CA VAL A 172 6.18 14.92 -18.26
C VAL A 172 5.92 13.42 -18.44
N LYS A 173 6.42 12.85 -19.55
CA LYS A 173 6.31 11.42 -19.82
C LYS A 173 7.05 10.58 -18.78
N SER A 174 8.25 11.00 -18.37
CA SER A 174 9.01 10.37 -17.30
C SER A 174 8.26 10.43 -15.97
N ALA A 175 7.65 11.58 -15.64
CA ALA A 175 6.81 11.71 -14.46
C ALA A 175 5.65 10.71 -14.48
N TYR A 176 4.93 10.59 -15.60
CA TYR A 176 3.84 9.62 -15.75
C TYR A 176 4.29 8.19 -15.44
N PHE A 177 5.39 7.73 -16.04
CA PHE A 177 5.91 6.39 -15.75
C PHE A 177 6.41 6.24 -14.30
N GLY A 178 6.97 7.29 -13.70
CA GLY A 178 7.34 7.30 -12.29
C GLY A 178 6.13 7.16 -11.36
N PHE A 179 5.00 7.81 -11.67
CA PHE A 179 3.74 7.64 -10.96
C PHE A 179 3.21 6.21 -11.10
N MET A 180 3.26 5.64 -12.31
CA MET A 180 2.86 4.25 -12.53
C MET A 180 3.73 3.26 -11.76
N GLU A 181 5.04 3.50 -11.68
CA GLU A 181 5.96 2.73 -10.83
C GLU A 181 5.57 2.78 -9.35
N ILE A 182 5.23 3.97 -8.84
CA ILE A 182 4.79 4.16 -7.46
C ILE A 182 3.49 3.39 -7.18
N LEU A 183 2.54 3.40 -8.12
CA LEU A 183 1.28 2.66 -8.00
C LEU A 183 1.50 1.14 -8.00
N ALA A 184 2.45 0.65 -8.80
CA ALA A 184 2.78 -0.77 -8.88
C ALA A 184 3.60 -1.28 -7.68
N ALA A 185 4.23 -0.39 -6.91
CA ALA A 185 5.16 -0.76 -5.84
C ALA A 185 4.51 -1.04 -4.48
N ASP A 186 3.19 -1.20 -4.39
CA ASP A 186 2.41 -1.45 -3.15
C ASP A 186 2.76 -0.51 -1.98
N CYS A 187 3.07 0.75 -2.31
CA CYS A 187 3.43 1.76 -1.30
C CYS A 187 2.57 3.04 -1.38
N ALA A 188 1.63 3.08 -2.34
CA ALA A 188 0.80 4.23 -2.60
C ALA A 188 -0.57 4.14 -1.91
N LYS A 189 -1.02 5.26 -1.37
CA LYS A 189 -2.39 5.46 -0.91
C LYS A 189 -3.07 6.45 -1.85
N LEU A 190 -4.21 6.06 -2.41
CA LEU A 190 -4.97 6.85 -3.36
C LEU A 190 -6.18 7.50 -2.71
N THR A 191 -6.44 8.76 -3.07
CA THR A 191 -7.66 9.47 -2.74
C THR A 191 -8.13 10.30 -3.92
N THR A 192 -9.41 10.62 -3.96
CA THR A 192 -10.00 11.57 -4.92
C THR A 192 -10.00 13.01 -4.39
N TYR A 193 -9.38 13.24 -3.24
CA TYR A 193 -9.23 14.53 -2.59
C TYR A 193 -7.79 14.73 -2.14
N GLU A 194 -7.36 15.96 -2.06
CA GLU A 194 -6.04 16.34 -1.55
C GLU A 194 -5.90 15.97 -0.07
N ARG A 195 -4.79 15.32 0.25
CA ARG A 195 -4.38 15.11 1.65
C ARG A 195 -3.37 16.18 2.02
N PRO A 196 -3.71 17.05 2.98
CA PRO A 196 -2.85 18.17 3.34
C PRO A 196 -1.59 17.72 4.08
N LYS A 197 -0.53 18.51 3.99
CA LYS A 197 0.67 18.31 4.82
C LYS A 197 0.32 18.52 6.28
N ILE A 198 0.70 17.56 7.11
CA ILE A 198 0.57 17.69 8.57
C ILE A 198 1.78 18.48 9.07
N ILE A 199 1.52 19.68 9.59
CA ILE A 199 2.55 20.55 10.15
C ILE A 199 2.39 20.57 11.66
N TYR A 200 3.48 20.32 12.38
CA TYR A 200 3.49 20.52 13.83
C TYR A 200 3.41 22.01 14.15
N GLU A 201 2.43 22.38 14.97
CA GLU A 201 2.29 23.72 15.54
C GLU A 201 2.42 23.64 17.07
N ALA A 202 3.44 24.34 17.60
CA ALA A 202 3.67 24.39 19.03
C ALA A 202 2.45 24.95 19.79
N GLY A 203 2.03 24.27 20.85
CA GLY A 203 0.86 24.66 21.64
C GLY A 203 -0.50 24.35 20.99
N LYS A 204 -0.53 23.71 19.81
CA LYS A 204 -1.78 23.37 19.14
C LYS A 204 -1.85 21.90 18.70
N SER A 205 -0.75 21.35 18.18
CA SER A 205 -0.74 19.96 17.68
C SER A 205 -1.03 18.99 18.80
N ARG A 206 -2.10 18.22 18.61
CA ARG A 206 -2.55 17.22 19.58
C ARG A 206 -3.09 15.99 18.88
N LEU A 207 -2.95 14.86 19.55
CA LEU A 207 -3.57 13.62 19.13
C LEU A 207 -5.11 13.77 19.20
N LYS A 208 -5.82 13.25 18.17
CA LYS A 208 -7.29 13.24 18.19
C LYS A 208 -7.78 12.46 19.41
N GLU A 209 -8.78 12.98 20.12
CA GLU A 209 -9.26 12.43 21.40
C GLU A 209 -9.65 10.94 21.29
N ARG A 210 -10.35 10.57 20.20
CA ARG A 210 -10.72 9.18 19.94
C ARG A 210 -9.53 8.22 19.84
N VAL A 211 -8.40 8.71 19.36
CA VAL A 211 -7.16 7.93 19.22
C VAL A 211 -6.37 7.93 20.52
N ARG A 212 -6.42 9.04 21.27
CA ARG A 212 -5.77 9.17 22.57
C ARG A 212 -6.23 8.09 23.54
N GLY A 213 -7.55 7.97 23.77
CA GLY A 213 -8.10 6.97 24.67
C GLY A 213 -7.74 5.52 24.27
N TYR A 214 -7.64 5.27 22.95
CA TYR A 214 -7.20 3.98 22.44
C TYR A 214 -5.73 3.69 22.81
N PHE A 215 -4.82 4.64 22.58
CA PHE A 215 -3.41 4.48 22.95
C PHE A 215 -3.20 4.40 24.47
N GLU A 216 -3.96 5.16 25.26
CA GLU A 216 -3.91 5.07 26.74
C GLU A 216 -4.29 3.69 27.24
N TYR A 217 -5.38 3.12 26.71
CA TYR A 217 -5.84 1.77 27.06
C TYR A 217 -4.80 0.69 26.75
N PHE A 218 -4.32 0.64 25.51
CA PHE A 218 -3.37 -0.40 25.09
C PHE A 218 -1.97 -0.21 25.67
N SER A 219 -1.57 1.03 25.97
CA SER A 219 -0.33 1.29 26.71
C SER A 219 -0.42 0.80 28.15
N ALA A 220 -1.58 0.94 28.80
CA ALA A 220 -1.80 0.43 30.16
C ALA A 220 -1.89 -1.10 30.20
N ALA A 221 -2.35 -1.75 29.12
CA ALA A 221 -2.43 -3.18 28.96
C ALA A 221 -1.07 -3.83 28.57
N ASP A 222 -0.03 -3.02 28.37
CA ASP A 222 1.31 -3.43 27.92
C ASP A 222 1.30 -4.27 26.61
N GLU A 223 0.36 -3.97 25.72
CA GLU A 223 0.26 -4.63 24.42
C GLU A 223 1.50 -4.32 23.57
N PRO A 224 2.20 -5.35 23.05
CA PRO A 224 3.45 -5.13 22.34
C PRO A 224 3.27 -4.37 21.02
N VAL A 225 2.12 -4.54 20.37
CA VAL A 225 1.75 -3.88 19.12
C VAL A 225 0.32 -3.38 19.19
N ILE A 226 0.15 -2.07 19.06
CA ILE A 226 -1.16 -1.42 19.01
C ILE A 226 -1.56 -1.28 17.54
N LYS A 227 -2.67 -1.90 17.15
CA LYS A 227 -3.19 -1.87 15.78
C LYS A 227 -4.40 -0.96 15.72
N ILE A 228 -4.37 0.02 14.83
CA ILE A 228 -5.50 0.89 14.54
C ILE A 228 -5.72 0.99 13.03
N ALA A 229 -6.95 1.31 12.63
CA ALA A 229 -7.22 1.72 11.26
C ALA A 229 -6.93 3.21 11.10
N ASP A 230 -6.22 3.58 10.06
CA ASP A 230 -6.04 4.98 9.69
C ASP A 230 -7.33 5.55 9.04
N GLU A 231 -7.29 6.78 8.58
CA GLU A 231 -8.43 7.44 7.94
C GLU A 231 -8.84 6.83 6.59
N LEU A 232 -7.99 5.99 6.00
CA LEU A 232 -8.23 5.25 4.76
C LEU A 232 -8.59 3.78 5.02
N ASN A 233 -8.87 3.42 6.28
CA ASN A 233 -9.08 2.05 6.75
C ASN A 233 -7.89 1.10 6.51
N ALA A 234 -6.70 1.65 6.29
CA ALA A 234 -5.48 0.86 6.25
C ALA A 234 -4.99 0.57 7.68
N SER A 235 -4.44 -0.63 7.88
CA SER A 235 -3.86 -1.00 9.18
C SER A 235 -2.61 -0.19 9.46
N ALA A 236 -2.57 0.45 10.61
CA ALA A 236 -1.39 1.13 11.15
C ALA A 236 -0.97 0.45 12.46
N ASN A 237 0.28 0.03 12.53
CA ASN A 237 0.86 -0.64 13.68
C ASN A 237 1.76 0.32 14.45
N PHE A 238 1.59 0.36 15.76
CA PHE A 238 2.36 1.21 16.66
C PHE A 238 2.97 0.37 17.76
N SER A 239 4.25 0.60 18.05
CA SER A 239 4.90 0.06 19.23
C SER A 239 4.47 0.84 20.49
N GLN A 240 4.79 0.32 21.67
CA GLN A 240 4.63 1.05 22.93
C GLN A 240 5.41 2.38 22.94
N PHE A 241 6.54 2.42 22.23
CA PHE A 241 7.34 3.62 22.08
C PHE A 241 6.62 4.68 21.20
N ASP A 242 6.05 4.26 20.09
CA ASP A 242 5.26 5.15 19.21
C ASP A 242 4.04 5.70 19.95
N ALA A 243 3.33 4.86 20.68
CA ALA A 243 2.19 5.26 21.50
C ALA A 243 2.60 6.28 22.58
N PHE A 244 3.74 6.05 23.25
CA PHE A 244 4.27 6.99 24.22
C PHE A 244 4.54 8.36 23.58
N ILE A 245 5.19 8.40 22.41
CA ILE A 245 5.45 9.65 21.68
C ILE A 245 4.14 10.32 21.29
N ALA A 246 3.21 9.56 20.71
CA ALA A 246 1.93 10.08 20.23
C ALA A 246 1.12 10.74 21.38
N LEU A 247 1.10 10.13 22.56
CA LEU A 247 0.42 10.68 23.75
C LEU A 247 1.03 11.99 24.27
N LYS A 248 2.29 12.33 23.91
CA LYS A 248 2.91 13.62 24.27
C LYS A 248 2.42 14.79 23.42
N PHE A 249 1.79 14.52 22.28
CA PHE A 249 1.12 15.53 21.47
C PHE A 249 -0.25 15.85 22.09
N ASN A 250 -0.24 16.69 23.12
CA ASN A 250 -1.42 17.07 23.90
C ASN A 250 -1.88 18.54 23.66
N GLY A 251 -1.21 19.26 22.76
CA GLY A 251 -1.47 20.67 22.50
C GLY A 251 -0.76 21.62 23.46
N GLU A 252 0.00 21.13 24.45
CA GLU A 252 0.68 21.92 25.46
C GLU A 252 2.21 21.75 25.43
N ASN A 253 2.66 20.55 25.15
CA ASN A 253 4.07 20.21 25.09
C ASN A 253 4.77 20.87 23.89
N SER A 254 5.92 21.50 24.15
CA SER A 254 6.84 21.91 23.09
C SER A 254 7.52 20.67 22.48
N LEU A 255 8.01 20.77 21.24
CA LEU A 255 8.75 19.70 20.58
C LEU A 255 10.01 19.32 21.40
N GLU A 256 10.72 20.29 21.94
CA GLU A 256 11.88 20.08 22.82
C GLU A 256 11.51 19.25 24.07
N ASN A 257 10.36 19.54 24.68
CA ASN A 257 9.88 18.78 25.83
C ASN A 257 9.49 17.36 25.45
N ILE A 258 8.83 17.17 24.30
CA ILE A 258 8.50 15.84 23.76
C ILE A 258 9.78 15.03 23.55
N ILE A 259 10.79 15.60 22.87
CA ILE A 259 12.08 14.93 22.62
C ILE A 259 12.75 14.55 23.95
N LYS A 260 12.80 15.45 24.92
CA LYS A 260 13.40 15.19 26.23
C LYS A 260 12.71 14.04 26.97
N GLN A 261 11.37 14.03 26.99
CA GLN A 261 10.60 12.96 27.63
C GLN A 261 10.78 11.62 26.90
N THR A 262 10.81 11.63 25.56
CA THR A 262 11.05 10.46 24.73
C THR A 262 12.44 9.86 24.97
N ALA A 263 13.47 10.71 25.00
CA ALA A 263 14.84 10.24 25.28
C ALA A 263 14.99 9.66 26.70
N LYS A 264 14.25 10.19 27.67
CA LYS A 264 14.21 9.64 29.03
C LYS A 264 13.55 8.26 29.06
N PHE A 265 12.37 8.13 28.43
CA PHE A 265 11.62 6.87 28.32
C PHE A 265 12.45 5.78 27.65
N ALA A 266 13.14 6.11 26.55
CA ALA A 266 13.99 5.17 25.82
C ALA A 266 15.13 4.62 26.70
N ARG A 267 15.81 5.51 27.47
CA ARG A 267 16.88 5.08 28.38
C ARG A 267 16.37 4.19 29.51
N GLU A 268 15.23 4.54 30.13
CA GLU A 268 14.65 3.76 31.21
C GLU A 268 14.23 2.36 30.78
N ARG A 269 13.94 2.15 29.50
CA ARG A 269 13.56 0.85 28.92
C ARG A 269 14.68 0.16 28.12
N ASN A 270 15.89 0.70 28.13
CA ASN A 270 17.04 0.19 27.37
C ASN A 270 16.72 -0.07 25.89
N LEU A 271 15.96 0.87 25.26
CA LEU A 271 15.64 0.76 23.84
C LEU A 271 16.86 1.14 23.00
N GLU A 272 17.30 0.22 22.14
CA GLU A 272 18.31 0.48 21.14
C GLU A 272 17.64 0.93 19.86
N PHE A 273 18.13 2.03 19.30
CA PHE A 273 17.68 2.50 17.99
C PHE A 273 18.71 2.08 16.96
N ALA A 274 18.26 1.42 15.90
CA ALA A 274 19.10 1.22 14.72
C ALA A 274 19.45 2.60 14.14
N GLY A 275 20.76 2.90 14.06
CA GLY A 275 21.27 4.15 13.53
C GLY A 275 21.14 4.25 12.01
#